data_5893278ccdf96df031a1dae3eb9f85ae
#
_entry.id   5893278ccdf96df031a1dae3eb9f85ae
#
_cell.length_a   1.000
_cell.length_b   1.000
_cell.length_c   1.000
_cell.angle_alpha   90.00
_cell.angle_beta   90.00
_cell.angle_gamma   90.00
#
_symmetry.space_group_name_H-M   'P 1'
#
loop_
_entity.id
_entity.type
_entity.pdbx_description
1 polymer ?
#
loop_
_entity_poly.entity_id
_entity_poly.type
_entity_poly.pdbx_seq_one_letter_code
_entity_poly.pdbx_strand_id
1 'polypeptide(L)'
;QLSGGMQQRVALARVLLEDRPIVLMDEPFSALDTITRYQLQELTANLLKNRTVLLVTHDPLEALRLGHHIAIMSGNPAKIEYLNYKLSDLPPRVLDNPHLLKWQSQLLHRLQELQ
;
A
#
# COMPACT_ATOMS: atom_id res chain seq x y z
N GLN A 1 -11.63 22.60 12.38
CA GLN A 1 -10.38 21.86 12.19
C GLN A 1 -10.65 20.37 12.00
N LEU A 2 -10.02 19.77 11.00
CA LEU A 2 -10.10 18.36 10.75
C LEU A 2 -8.95 17.64 11.45
N SER A 3 -9.24 16.43 12.00
CA SER A 3 -8.18 15.56 12.47
C SER A 3 -7.31 15.08 11.31
N GLY A 4 -6.11 14.54 11.59
CA GLY A 4 -5.25 13.96 10.56
C GLY A 4 -5.96 12.86 9.77
N GLY A 5 -6.73 12.01 10.45
CA GLY A 5 -7.51 10.96 9.80
C GLY A 5 -8.60 11.51 8.90
N MET A 6 -9.30 12.55 9.34
CA MET A 6 -10.32 13.19 8.50
C MET A 6 -9.70 13.87 7.29
N GLN A 7 -8.55 14.51 7.45
CA GLN A 7 -7.82 15.09 6.34
C GLN A 7 -7.41 14.04 5.31
N GLN A 8 -6.94 12.88 5.77
CA GLN A 8 -6.60 11.78 4.88
C GLN A 8 -7.81 11.23 4.13
N ARG A 9 -8.95 11.10 4.80
CA ARG A 9 -10.19 10.66 4.14
C ARG A 9 -10.63 11.63 3.06
N VAL A 10 -10.54 12.92 3.31
CA VAL A 10 -10.90 13.95 2.32
C VAL A 10 -9.95 13.88 1.12
N ALA A 11 -8.65 13.78 1.36
CA ALA A 11 -7.66 13.67 0.29
C ALA A 11 -7.88 12.41 -0.55
N LEU A 12 -8.19 11.29 0.09
CA LEU A 12 -8.47 10.03 -0.59
C LEU A 12 -9.75 10.13 -1.43
N ALA A 13 -10.80 10.74 -0.88
CA ALA A 13 -12.04 10.95 -1.61
C ALA A 13 -11.82 11.76 -2.89
N ARG A 14 -10.98 12.79 -2.82
CA ARG A 14 -10.63 13.58 -4.00
C ARG A 14 -9.99 12.73 -5.09
N VAL A 15 -9.01 11.89 -4.71
CA VAL A 15 -8.33 11.01 -5.65
C VAL A 15 -9.32 10.04 -6.30
N LEU A 16 -10.23 9.47 -5.51
CA LEU A 16 -11.21 8.51 -6.00
C LEU A 16 -12.26 9.14 -6.92
N LEU A 17 -12.58 10.41 -6.70
CA LEU A 17 -13.55 11.14 -7.53
C LEU A 17 -12.95 11.65 -8.84
N GLU A 18 -11.65 11.83 -8.91
CA GLU A 18 -10.97 12.23 -10.13
C GLU A 18 -10.84 11.04 -11.07
N ASP A 19 -11.26 11.23 -12.31
CA ASP A 19 -11.20 10.17 -13.33
C ASP A 19 -9.85 10.22 -14.06
N ARG A 20 -8.77 9.85 -13.36
CA ARG A 20 -7.43 9.85 -13.90
C ARG A 20 -6.91 8.42 -14.05
N PRO A 21 -6.25 8.09 -15.16
CA PRO A 21 -5.75 6.73 -15.38
C PRO A 21 -4.55 6.39 -14.50
N ILE A 22 -3.78 7.39 -14.05
CA ILE A 22 -2.60 7.20 -13.20
C ILE A 22 -2.83 7.93 -11.89
N VAL A 23 -2.63 7.23 -10.78
CA VAL A 23 -2.86 7.74 -9.43
C VAL A 23 -1.59 7.58 -8.61
N LEU A 24 -1.15 8.67 -7.96
CA LEU A 24 -0.04 8.65 -7.03
C LEU A 24 -0.57 8.86 -5.62
N MET A 25 -0.24 7.96 -4.71
CA MET A 25 -0.64 8.04 -3.31
C MET A 25 0.59 7.86 -2.41
N ASP A 26 0.83 8.83 -1.55
CA ASP A 26 1.94 8.83 -0.61
C ASP A 26 1.40 8.72 0.80
N GLU A 27 1.60 7.57 1.43
CA GLU A 27 1.16 7.28 2.80
C GLU A 27 -0.33 7.61 3.04
N PRO A 28 -1.25 7.15 2.16
CA PRO A 28 -2.63 7.65 2.20
C PRO A 28 -3.43 7.17 3.41
N PHE A 29 -2.95 6.15 4.13
CA PHE A 29 -3.70 5.54 5.23
C PHE A 29 -3.01 5.70 6.59
N SER A 30 -1.91 6.43 6.67
CA SER A 30 -1.03 6.44 7.84
C SER A 30 -1.67 7.05 9.10
N ALA A 31 -2.59 8.00 8.96
CA ALA A 31 -3.24 8.68 10.08
C ALA A 31 -4.56 8.01 10.53
N LEU A 32 -4.88 6.85 10.00
CA LEU A 32 -6.12 6.14 10.30
C LEU A 32 -5.93 5.08 11.37
N ASP A 33 -6.96 4.83 12.17
CA ASP A 33 -6.96 3.71 13.08
C ASP A 33 -7.01 2.38 12.30
N THR A 34 -6.67 1.29 12.96
CA THR A 34 -6.47 -0.01 12.31
C THR A 34 -7.70 -0.48 11.51
N ILE A 35 -8.87 -0.43 12.12
CA ILE A 35 -10.11 -0.92 11.48
C ILE A 35 -10.48 -0.06 10.27
N THR A 36 -10.47 1.25 10.45
CA THR A 36 -10.77 2.20 9.37
C THR A 36 -9.75 2.07 8.24
N ARG A 37 -8.48 1.89 8.58
CA ARG A 37 -7.42 1.70 7.59
C ARG A 37 -7.71 0.50 6.69
N TYR A 38 -8.02 -0.66 7.28
CA TYR A 38 -8.29 -1.86 6.50
C TYR A 38 -9.53 -1.69 5.61
N GLN A 39 -10.58 -1.06 6.13
CA GLN A 39 -11.80 -0.81 5.35
C GLN A 39 -11.52 0.10 4.15
N LEU A 40 -10.77 1.17 4.35
CA LEU A 40 -10.45 2.11 3.28
C LEU A 40 -9.43 1.55 2.29
N GLN A 41 -8.49 0.73 2.74
CA GLN A 41 -7.60 0.01 1.83
C GLN A 41 -8.40 -0.87 0.88
N GLU A 42 -9.32 -1.64 1.41
CA GLU A 42 -10.14 -2.54 0.61
C GLU A 42 -11.01 -1.78 -0.39
N LEU A 43 -11.68 -0.73 0.06
CA LEU A 43 -12.49 0.12 -0.79
C LEU A 43 -11.67 0.76 -1.91
N THR A 44 -10.51 1.32 -1.56
CA THR A 44 -9.62 1.98 -2.50
C THR A 44 -9.13 1.00 -3.57
N ALA A 45 -8.69 -0.18 -3.17
CA ALA A 45 -8.22 -1.19 -4.10
C ALA A 45 -9.32 -1.59 -5.09
N ASN A 46 -10.54 -1.74 -4.63
CA ASN A 46 -11.67 -2.10 -5.48
C ASN A 46 -12.05 -0.98 -6.44
N LEU A 47 -12.02 0.27 -5.99
CA LEU A 47 -12.38 1.42 -6.83
C LEU A 47 -11.31 1.74 -7.87
N LEU A 48 -10.05 1.40 -7.61
CA LEU A 48 -8.92 1.72 -8.49
C LEU A 48 -8.46 0.53 -9.35
N LYS A 49 -9.25 -0.52 -9.45
CA LYS A 49 -8.87 -1.75 -10.18
C LYS A 49 -8.39 -1.54 -11.60
N ASN A 50 -8.98 -0.59 -12.30
CA ASN A 50 -8.68 -0.35 -13.72
C ASN A 50 -7.74 0.83 -13.93
N ARG A 51 -7.07 1.27 -12.87
CA ARG A 51 -6.12 2.39 -12.94
C ARG A 51 -4.72 1.91 -12.58
N THR A 52 -3.72 2.63 -13.05
CA THR A 52 -2.33 2.43 -12.64
C THR A 52 -2.09 3.24 -11.39
N VAL A 53 -1.68 2.56 -10.31
CA VAL A 53 -1.48 3.21 -9.01
C VAL A 53 -0.03 3.02 -8.57
N LEU A 54 0.61 4.12 -8.20
CA LEU A 54 1.86 4.09 -7.45
C LEU A 54 1.55 4.45 -6.00
N LEU A 55 1.71 3.47 -5.12
CA LEU A 55 1.47 3.62 -3.69
C LEU A 55 2.81 3.63 -2.96
N VAL A 56 3.07 4.69 -2.21
CA VAL A 56 4.25 4.78 -1.34
C VAL A 56 3.79 4.56 0.09
N THR A 57 4.40 3.60 0.77
CA THR A 57 4.08 3.26 2.15
C THR A 57 5.31 2.72 2.86
N HIS A 58 5.37 2.90 4.18
CA HIS A 58 6.39 2.25 5.01
C HIS A 58 5.82 1.04 5.78
N ASP A 59 4.58 0.67 5.50
CA ASP A 59 3.94 -0.49 6.11
C ASP A 59 4.02 -1.69 5.16
N PRO A 60 4.85 -2.71 5.49
CA PRO A 60 5.01 -3.87 4.61
C PRO A 60 3.71 -4.63 4.37
N LEU A 61 2.84 -4.72 5.37
CA LEU A 61 1.57 -5.43 5.24
C LEU A 61 0.64 -4.72 4.25
N GLU A 62 0.62 -3.39 4.29
CA GLU A 62 -0.17 -2.59 3.34
C GLU A 62 0.32 -2.84 1.91
N ALA A 63 1.63 -2.81 1.69
CA ALA A 63 2.20 -3.08 0.37
C ALA A 63 1.81 -4.47 -0.14
N LEU A 64 1.88 -5.47 0.73
CA LEU A 64 1.54 -6.86 0.36
C LEU A 64 0.05 -7.06 0.12
N ARG A 65 -0.81 -6.32 0.79
CA ARG A 65 -2.25 -6.41 0.57
C ARG A 65 -2.69 -5.73 -0.73
N LEU A 66 -2.06 -4.62 -1.06
CA LEU A 66 -2.54 -3.72 -2.11
C LEU A 66 -1.73 -3.78 -3.41
N GLY A 67 -0.47 -4.19 -3.37
CA GLY A 67 0.40 -4.15 -4.53
C GLY A 67 0.31 -5.37 -5.41
N HIS A 68 0.23 -5.17 -6.71
CA HIS A 68 0.50 -6.23 -7.69
C HIS A 68 2.00 -6.50 -7.75
N HIS A 69 2.80 -5.45 -7.68
CA HIS A 69 4.25 -5.49 -7.68
C HIS A 69 4.77 -4.64 -6.54
N ILE A 70 5.85 -5.09 -5.92
CA ILE A 70 6.43 -4.42 -4.76
C ILE A 70 7.89 -4.09 -5.05
N ALA A 71 8.29 -2.89 -4.69
CA ALA A 71 9.67 -2.44 -4.77
C ALA A 71 10.08 -1.80 -3.44
N ILE A 72 11.35 -1.89 -3.10
CA ILE A 72 11.92 -1.24 -1.94
C ILE A 72 12.79 -0.07 -2.42
N MET A 73 12.60 1.09 -1.79
CA MET A 73 13.47 2.23 -2.00
C MET A 73 14.39 2.37 -0.78
N SER A 74 15.69 2.44 -1.00
CA SER A 74 16.67 2.50 0.09
C SER A 74 17.93 3.26 -0.33
N GLY A 75 18.69 3.70 0.66
CA GLY A 75 20.02 4.26 0.45
C GLY A 75 20.05 5.74 0.14
N ASN A 76 21.27 6.27 0.11
CA ASN A 76 21.56 7.66 -0.25
C ASN A 76 22.85 7.65 -1.11
N PRO A 77 22.76 7.81 -2.46
CA PRO A 77 21.54 8.08 -3.21
C PRO A 77 20.56 6.91 -3.20
N ALA A 78 19.28 7.23 -3.40
CA ALA A 78 18.21 6.24 -3.35
C ALA A 78 18.32 5.22 -4.48
N LYS A 79 18.11 3.95 -4.14
CA LYS A 79 18.06 2.84 -5.11
C LYS A 79 16.72 2.15 -4.98
N ILE A 80 16.24 1.59 -6.09
CA ILE A 80 14.99 0.84 -6.13
C ILE A 80 15.31 -0.63 -6.40
N GLU A 81 14.82 -1.49 -5.52
CA GLU A 81 14.93 -2.94 -5.68
C GLU A 81 13.54 -3.52 -5.91
N TYR A 82 13.34 -4.16 -7.05
CA TYR A 82 12.10 -4.84 -7.36
C TYR A 82 12.10 -6.22 -6.72
N LEU A 83 11.03 -6.53 -6.00
CA LEU A 83 10.91 -7.83 -5.35
C LEU A 83 10.27 -8.85 -6.28
N ASN A 84 10.86 -10.03 -6.30
CA ASN A 84 10.45 -11.13 -7.19
C ASN A 84 9.52 -12.11 -6.49
N TYR A 85 8.64 -11.59 -5.63
CA TYR A 85 7.66 -12.43 -4.97
C TYR A 85 6.55 -12.78 -5.94
N LYS A 86 6.27 -14.06 -6.06
CA LYS A 86 5.09 -14.52 -6.79
C LYS A 86 3.88 -14.37 -5.87
N LEU A 87 3.31 -13.19 -5.86
CA LEU A 87 2.14 -12.92 -5.05
C LEU A 87 0.93 -13.58 -5.69
N SER A 88 0.37 -14.57 -4.98
CA SER A 88 -0.88 -15.17 -5.39
C SER A 88 -2.04 -14.26 -5.00
N ASP A 89 -3.18 -14.45 -5.62
CA ASP A 89 -4.40 -13.68 -5.45
C ASP A 89 -4.22 -12.22 -5.87
N LEU A 90 -5.32 -11.62 -6.29
CA LEU A 90 -5.36 -10.22 -6.68
C LEU A 90 -5.62 -9.33 -5.47
N PRO A 91 -5.09 -8.08 -5.47
CA PRO A 91 -5.44 -7.12 -4.44
C PRO A 91 -6.94 -6.78 -4.43
N PRO A 92 -7.53 -6.46 -3.27
CA PRO A 92 -6.88 -6.46 -1.97
C PRO A 92 -6.77 -7.88 -1.40
N ARG A 93 -5.58 -8.26 -0.94
CA ARG A 93 -5.39 -9.57 -0.32
C ARG A 93 -5.96 -9.54 1.09
N VAL A 94 -6.71 -10.60 1.43
CA VAL A 94 -7.33 -10.68 2.76
C VAL A 94 -6.28 -10.95 3.84
N LEU A 95 -6.55 -10.46 5.05
CA LEU A 95 -5.60 -10.56 6.15
C LEU A 95 -5.30 -12.00 6.58
N ASP A 96 -6.22 -12.92 6.36
CA ASP A 96 -6.04 -14.33 6.68
C ASP A 96 -5.47 -15.15 5.51
N ASN A 97 -5.00 -14.49 4.46
CA ASN A 97 -4.29 -15.18 3.37
C ASN A 97 -3.09 -15.91 3.96
N PRO A 98 -2.95 -17.23 3.75
CA PRO A 98 -1.91 -18.01 4.42
C PRO A 98 -0.48 -17.64 4.01
N HIS A 99 -0.32 -16.96 2.88
CA HIS A 99 1.00 -16.54 2.40
C HIS A 99 1.44 -15.17 2.89
N LEU A 100 0.52 -14.35 3.41
CA LEU A 100 0.85 -12.98 3.83
C LEU A 100 1.91 -12.95 4.92
N LEU A 101 1.82 -13.81 5.91
CA LEU A 101 2.76 -13.84 7.03
C LEU A 101 4.17 -14.17 6.54
N LYS A 102 4.27 -15.13 5.63
CA LYS A 102 5.55 -15.53 5.05
C LYS A 102 6.15 -14.37 4.24
N TRP A 103 5.38 -13.75 3.38
CA TRP A 103 5.84 -12.62 2.56
C TRP A 103 6.23 -11.44 3.43
N GLN A 104 5.44 -11.14 4.48
CA GLN A 104 5.75 -10.07 5.41
C GLN A 104 7.08 -10.31 6.11
N SER A 105 7.32 -11.53 6.57
CA SER A 105 8.59 -11.91 7.19
C SER A 105 9.76 -11.71 6.24
N GLN A 106 9.64 -12.17 5.00
CA GLN A 106 10.68 -12.00 3.99
C GLN A 106 10.96 -10.53 3.70
N LEU A 107 9.91 -9.73 3.59
CA LEU A 107 10.04 -8.31 3.31
C LEU A 107 10.70 -7.56 4.47
N LEU A 108 10.30 -7.88 5.70
CA LEU A 108 10.90 -7.29 6.89
C LEU A 108 12.40 -7.63 7.01
N HIS A 109 12.77 -8.87 6.74
CA HIS A 109 14.17 -9.28 6.73
C HIS A 109 14.97 -8.46 5.70
N ARG A 110 14.42 -8.30 4.50
CA ARG A 110 15.11 -7.53 3.46
C ARG A 110 15.25 -6.07 3.83
N LEU A 111 14.23 -5.47 4.43
CA LEU A 111 14.29 -4.09 4.91
C LEU A 111 15.35 -3.91 6.00
N GLN A 112 15.50 -4.87 6.89
CA GLN A 112 16.54 -4.84 7.93
C GLN A 112 17.95 -4.93 7.33
N GLU A 113 18.14 -5.74 6.30
CA GLU A 113 19.44 -5.86 5.62
C GLU A 113 19.87 -4.56 4.96
N LEU A 114 18.91 -3.71 4.58
CA LEU A 114 19.19 -2.46 3.86
C LEU A 114 19.41 -1.26 4.77
N GLN A 115 19.26 -1.43 6.08
CA GLN A 115 19.51 -0.37 7.04
C GLN A 115 20.99 -0.24 7.39
#